data_7c2d0ed117c6afe33d98dfa469908d53
#
_entry.id   7c2d0ed117c6afe33d98dfa469908d53
#
_cell.length_a   1.000
_cell.length_b   1.000
_cell.length_c   1.000
_cell.angle_alpha   90.00
_cell.angle_beta   90.00
_cell.angle_gamma   90.00
#
_symmetry.space_group_name_H-M   'P 1'
#
loop_
_entity.id
_entity.type
_entity.pdbx_description
1 polymer ?
#
loop_
_entity_poly.entity_id
_entity_poly.type
_entity_poly.pdbx_seq_one_letter_code
_entity_poly.pdbx_strand_id
1 'polypeptide(L)'
;KLDIHSKEEIDKILDELEKAKYVVSEIKNGEKKRTPAPPFTTSTMQQEASRKLSFTLKKTMSVAQGLYEGVHVGEKGTVGLITYMRTDSTRISDEARAVAKEVITQKYGANYYENRYYYKRNESYGRSWC
;
A
#
# COMPACT_ATOMS: atom_id res chain seq x y z
N LYS A 1 -1.38 -22.68 25.52
CA LYS A 1 -0.35 -21.88 26.22
C LYS A 1 0.06 -22.70 27.44
N LEU A 2 1.32 -23.12 27.49
CA LEU A 2 1.86 -23.82 28.67
C LEU A 2 2.12 -22.76 29.74
N ASP A 3 1.68 -23.05 30.96
CA ASP A 3 1.90 -22.21 32.14
C ASP A 3 2.99 -22.89 32.95
N ILE A 4 4.22 -22.39 32.88
CA ILE A 4 5.41 -22.99 33.44
C ILE A 4 5.94 -22.09 34.53
N HIS A 5 6.08 -22.59 35.74
CA HIS A 5 6.44 -21.79 36.91
C HIS A 5 7.77 -22.19 37.56
N SER A 6 8.35 -23.31 37.20
CA SER A 6 9.60 -23.79 37.80
C SER A 6 10.62 -24.29 36.79
N LYS A 7 11.89 -24.27 37.20
CA LYS A 7 12.99 -24.77 36.38
C LYS A 7 12.89 -26.29 36.18
N GLU A 8 12.48 -27.00 37.19
CA GLU A 8 12.33 -28.46 37.15
C GLU A 8 11.26 -28.90 36.15
N GLU A 9 10.21 -28.11 35.97
CA GLU A 9 9.18 -28.36 34.95
C GLU A 9 9.73 -28.13 33.53
N ILE A 10 10.55 -27.11 33.35
CA ILE A 10 11.20 -26.84 32.06
C ILE A 10 12.16 -27.97 31.71
N ASP A 11 13.01 -28.39 32.64
CA ASP A 11 14.02 -29.42 32.40
C ASP A 11 13.37 -30.74 31.98
N LYS A 12 12.25 -31.14 32.60
CA LYS A 12 11.48 -32.33 32.19
C LYS A 12 10.93 -32.20 30.77
N ILE A 13 10.37 -31.03 30.42
CA ILE A 13 9.82 -30.79 29.08
C ILE A 13 10.94 -30.82 28.03
N LEU A 14 12.11 -30.27 28.34
CA LEU A 14 13.28 -30.32 27.45
C LEU A 14 13.77 -31.75 27.22
N ASP A 15 13.88 -32.56 28.27
CA ASP A 15 14.26 -33.97 28.16
C ASP A 15 13.27 -34.78 27.30
N GLU A 16 11.99 -34.51 27.41
CA GLU A 16 10.96 -35.14 26.58
C GLU A 16 11.07 -34.66 25.11
N LEU A 17 11.32 -33.37 24.87
CA LEU A 17 11.45 -32.79 23.53
C LEU A 17 12.71 -33.27 22.80
N GLU A 18 13.83 -33.46 23.51
CA GLU A 18 15.05 -34.03 22.93
C GLU A 18 14.86 -35.44 22.38
N LYS A 19 14.01 -36.24 23.04
CA LYS A 19 13.67 -37.61 22.65
C LYS A 19 12.49 -37.71 21.71
N ALA A 20 11.77 -36.58 21.48
CA ALA A 20 10.55 -36.54 20.70
C ALA A 20 10.83 -36.60 19.20
N LYS A 21 9.97 -37.29 18.47
CA LYS A 21 9.99 -37.28 17.02
C LYS A 21 9.03 -36.19 16.50
N TYR A 22 9.61 -35.18 15.86
CA TYR A 22 8.82 -34.07 15.28
C TYR A 22 8.19 -34.48 13.96
N VAL A 23 6.87 -34.41 13.88
CA VAL A 23 6.11 -34.67 12.65
C VAL A 23 5.16 -33.52 12.36
N VAL A 24 4.99 -33.20 11.08
CA VAL A 24 4.00 -32.20 10.67
C VAL A 24 2.62 -32.82 10.83
N SER A 25 1.85 -32.32 11.78
CA SER A 25 0.49 -32.83 12.08
C SER A 25 -0.57 -32.27 11.14
N GLU A 26 -0.42 -31.03 10.70
CA GLU A 26 -1.40 -30.36 9.86
C GLU A 26 -0.74 -29.24 9.04
N ILE A 27 -1.16 -29.09 7.78
CA ILE A 27 -0.83 -27.96 6.92
C ILE A 27 -2.12 -27.22 6.59
N LYS A 28 -2.26 -26.00 7.09
CA LYS A 28 -3.39 -25.11 6.76
C LYS A 28 -3.01 -24.16 5.66
N ASN A 29 -3.56 -24.36 4.46
CA ASN A 29 -3.43 -23.43 3.35
C ASN A 29 -4.49 -22.33 3.49
N GLY A 30 -4.06 -21.08 3.54
CA GLY A 30 -4.94 -19.93 3.59
C GLY A 30 -4.68 -18.96 2.45
N GLU A 31 -5.73 -18.37 1.90
CA GLU A 31 -5.63 -17.30 0.91
C GLU A 31 -5.77 -15.94 1.59
N LYS A 32 -4.86 -15.02 1.31
CA LYS A 32 -4.94 -13.64 1.75
C LYS A 32 -5.06 -12.72 0.54
N LYS A 33 -6.24 -12.16 0.33
CA LYS A 33 -6.45 -11.12 -0.68
C LYS A 33 -5.79 -9.82 -0.25
N ARG A 34 -4.96 -9.24 -1.13
CA ARG A 34 -4.42 -7.89 -0.95
C ARG A 34 -5.22 -6.93 -1.82
N THR A 35 -5.67 -5.86 -1.22
CA THR A 35 -6.32 -4.77 -1.95
C THR A 35 -5.28 -3.76 -2.40
N PRO A 36 -5.39 -3.19 -3.62
CA PRO A 36 -4.50 -2.12 -4.05
C PRO A 36 -4.63 -0.91 -3.14
N ALA A 37 -3.49 -0.23 -2.92
CA ALA A 37 -3.48 1.02 -2.16
C ALA A 37 -4.21 2.12 -2.93
N PRO A 38 -4.83 3.09 -2.23
CA PRO A 38 -5.41 4.27 -2.89
C PRO A 38 -4.30 5.14 -3.50
N PRO A 39 -4.66 6.05 -4.43
CA PRO A 39 -3.76 7.07 -4.92
C PRO A 39 -3.15 7.89 -3.77
N PHE A 40 -1.97 8.43 -3.98
CA PHE A 40 -1.29 9.21 -2.96
C PHE A 40 -1.99 10.54 -2.67
N THR A 41 -2.13 10.83 -1.40
CA THR A 41 -2.28 12.20 -0.87
C THR A 41 -0.89 12.76 -0.55
N THR A 42 -0.79 14.05 -0.24
CA THR A 42 0.49 14.66 0.19
C THR A 42 1.12 13.87 1.34
N SER A 43 0.35 13.56 2.38
CA SER A 43 0.86 12.87 3.57
C SER A 43 1.29 11.43 3.29
N THR A 44 0.51 10.68 2.53
CA THR A 44 0.85 9.29 2.20
C THR A 44 2.04 9.20 1.25
N MET A 45 2.18 10.13 0.30
CA MET A 45 3.35 10.24 -0.56
C MET A 45 4.63 10.50 0.26
N GLN A 46 4.58 11.44 1.22
CA GLN A 46 5.72 11.74 2.10
C GLN A 46 6.11 10.55 2.97
N GLN A 47 5.13 9.83 3.52
CA GLN A 47 5.38 8.62 4.31
C GLN A 47 6.03 7.50 3.47
N GLU A 48 5.54 7.25 2.27
CA GLU A 48 6.11 6.24 1.38
C GLU A 48 7.51 6.62 0.90
N ALA A 49 7.74 7.88 0.55
CA ALA A 49 9.06 8.37 0.16
C ALA A 49 10.07 8.28 1.31
N SER A 50 9.66 8.60 2.55
CA SER A 50 10.50 8.42 3.73
C SER A 50 10.83 6.95 3.96
N ARG A 51 9.83 6.07 3.91
CA ARG A 51 9.98 4.65 4.21
C ARG A 51 10.79 3.89 3.15
N LYS A 52 10.56 4.18 1.86
CA LYS A 52 11.18 3.43 0.76
C LYS A 52 12.47 4.04 0.22
N LEU A 53 12.59 5.37 0.28
CA LEU A 53 13.68 6.12 -0.33
C LEU A 53 14.52 6.90 0.70
N SER A 54 14.14 6.84 1.98
CA SER A 54 14.77 7.62 3.06
C SER A 54 14.81 9.13 2.79
N PHE A 55 13.79 9.64 2.08
CA PHE A 55 13.69 11.06 1.76
C PHE A 55 13.17 11.86 2.95
N THR A 56 13.74 13.03 3.16
CA THR A 56 13.16 14.03 4.07
C THR A 56 11.89 14.64 3.44
N LEU A 57 11.02 15.24 4.24
CA LEU A 57 9.82 15.91 3.76
C LEU A 57 10.14 16.98 2.71
N LYS A 58 11.19 17.79 2.96
CA LYS A 58 11.65 18.83 2.03
C LYS A 58 12.09 18.25 0.71
N LYS A 59 12.90 17.20 0.71
CA LYS A 59 13.38 16.52 -0.50
C LYS A 59 12.21 15.91 -1.28
N THR A 60 11.28 15.24 -0.60
CA THR A 60 10.09 14.67 -1.24
C THR A 60 9.28 15.73 -1.97
N MET A 61 9.00 16.86 -1.33
CA MET A 61 8.22 17.94 -1.94
C MET A 61 8.97 18.60 -3.11
N SER A 62 10.29 18.78 -3.02
CA SER A 62 11.10 19.33 -4.10
C SER A 62 11.10 18.41 -5.33
N VAL A 63 11.27 17.10 -5.14
CA VAL A 63 11.22 16.11 -6.23
C VAL A 63 9.83 16.04 -6.84
N ALA A 64 8.79 16.02 -6.01
CA ALA A 64 7.40 16.01 -6.50
C ALA A 64 7.06 17.28 -7.32
N GLN A 65 7.55 18.44 -6.90
CA GLN A 65 7.40 19.68 -7.66
C GLN A 65 8.06 19.58 -9.05
N GLY A 66 9.28 19.05 -9.12
CA GLY A 66 9.96 18.84 -10.41
C GLY A 66 9.22 17.85 -11.32
N LEU A 67 8.66 16.77 -10.77
CA LEU A 67 7.85 15.82 -11.52
C LEU A 67 6.54 16.42 -12.04
N TYR A 68 5.95 17.35 -11.30
CA TYR A 68 4.74 18.06 -11.71
C TYR A 68 5.03 19.12 -12.79
N GLU A 69 6.08 19.93 -12.61
CA GLU A 69 6.49 20.99 -13.55
C GLU A 69 6.96 20.43 -14.89
N GLY A 70 7.54 19.24 -14.86
CA GLY A 70 7.96 18.51 -16.05
C GLY A 70 9.40 18.04 -16.02
N VAL A 71 9.59 16.85 -16.53
CA VAL A 71 10.90 16.21 -16.70
C VAL A 71 11.10 15.89 -18.17
N HIS A 72 12.31 16.01 -18.65
CA HIS A 72 12.65 15.64 -20.03
C HIS A 72 12.60 14.12 -20.20
N VAL A 73 11.68 13.66 -21.04
CA VAL A 73 11.45 12.22 -21.30
C VAL A 73 11.74 11.91 -22.77
N GLY A 74 13.02 11.83 -23.10
CA GLY A 74 13.48 11.46 -24.44
C GLY A 74 12.76 12.25 -25.56
N GLU A 75 12.24 11.55 -26.56
CA GLU A 75 11.56 12.15 -27.71
C GLU A 75 10.27 12.89 -27.36
N LYS A 76 9.67 12.65 -26.21
CA LYS A 76 8.44 13.32 -25.77
C LYS A 76 8.67 14.74 -25.24
N GLY A 77 9.93 15.17 -25.14
CA GLY A 77 10.28 16.47 -24.57
C GLY A 77 10.02 16.56 -23.06
N THR A 78 9.69 17.77 -22.58
CA THR A 78 9.40 18.02 -21.16
C THR A 78 7.95 17.76 -20.86
N VAL A 79 7.65 16.79 -19.98
CA VAL A 79 6.28 16.33 -19.63
C VAL A 79 6.11 16.28 -18.12
N GLY A 80 4.99 16.76 -17.62
CA GLY A 80 4.56 16.53 -16.23
C GLY A 80 4.19 15.07 -16.03
N LEU A 81 4.81 14.42 -15.05
CA LEU A 81 4.64 12.99 -14.81
C LEU A 81 3.64 12.67 -13.70
N ILE A 82 3.28 13.65 -12.89
CA ILE A 82 2.31 13.51 -11.80
C ILE A 82 1.31 14.66 -11.83
N THR A 83 0.16 14.46 -11.20
CA THR A 83 -0.81 15.53 -10.91
C THR A 83 -0.32 16.39 -9.75
N TYR A 84 -1.04 17.50 -9.45
CA TYR A 84 -0.63 18.39 -8.37
C TYR A 84 -0.49 17.66 -7.03
N MET A 85 0.69 17.76 -6.42
CA MET A 85 1.09 16.94 -5.27
C MET A 85 0.51 17.42 -3.93
N ARG A 86 0.03 18.66 -3.84
CA ARG A 86 -0.57 19.20 -2.60
C ARG A 86 -2.07 18.94 -2.61
N THR A 87 -2.45 17.74 -2.22
CA THR A 87 -3.84 17.29 -2.19
C THR A 87 -4.08 16.29 -1.07
N ASP A 88 -5.27 16.31 -0.53
CA ASP A 88 -5.81 15.27 0.37
C ASP A 88 -6.82 14.36 -0.33
N SER A 89 -7.09 14.63 -1.62
CA SER A 89 -8.02 13.86 -2.44
C SER A 89 -7.34 12.64 -3.06
N THR A 90 -8.04 11.51 -3.00
CA THR A 90 -7.67 10.26 -3.69
C THR A 90 -8.47 10.07 -4.99
N ARG A 91 -9.12 11.14 -5.46
CA ARG A 91 -9.97 11.11 -6.65
C ARG A 91 -9.13 10.97 -7.92
N ILE A 92 -9.55 10.09 -8.82
CA ILE A 92 -8.95 9.89 -10.14
C ILE A 92 -10.01 10.32 -11.19
N SER A 93 -9.59 10.97 -12.27
CA SER A 93 -10.48 11.29 -13.38
C SER A 93 -10.96 10.03 -14.10
N ASP A 94 -12.11 10.11 -14.73
CA ASP A 94 -12.68 8.97 -15.46
C ASP A 94 -11.81 8.56 -16.65
N GLU A 95 -11.18 9.55 -17.33
CA GLU A 95 -10.23 9.30 -18.41
C GLU A 95 -9.00 8.55 -17.93
N ALA A 96 -8.37 8.98 -16.84
CA ALA A 96 -7.21 8.30 -16.26
C ALA A 96 -7.56 6.88 -15.79
N ARG A 97 -8.78 6.68 -15.31
CA ARG A 97 -9.28 5.35 -14.90
C ARG A 97 -9.47 4.43 -16.11
N ALA A 98 -10.01 4.96 -17.23
CA ALA A 98 -10.18 4.20 -18.46
C ALA A 98 -8.83 3.74 -19.02
N VAL A 99 -7.84 4.64 -19.08
CA VAL A 99 -6.48 4.33 -19.52
C VAL A 99 -5.81 3.30 -18.58
N ALA A 100 -5.93 3.47 -17.27
CA ALA A 100 -5.40 2.52 -16.29
C ALA A 100 -6.01 1.12 -16.45
N LYS A 101 -7.34 1.04 -16.69
CA LYS A 101 -8.03 -0.22 -16.97
C LYS A 101 -7.43 -0.92 -18.19
N GLU A 102 -7.27 -0.19 -19.27
CA GLU A 102 -6.71 -0.73 -20.51
C GLU A 102 -5.30 -1.28 -20.30
N VAL A 103 -4.41 -0.47 -19.72
CA VAL A 103 -3.01 -0.86 -19.44
C VAL A 103 -2.94 -2.08 -18.50
N ILE A 104 -3.73 -2.11 -17.44
CA ILE A 104 -3.74 -3.23 -16.50
C ILE A 104 -4.25 -4.50 -17.19
N THR A 105 -5.34 -4.39 -17.94
CA THR A 105 -5.94 -5.54 -18.63
C THR A 105 -4.98 -6.11 -19.68
N GLN A 106 -4.28 -5.27 -20.43
CA GLN A 106 -3.31 -5.70 -21.43
C GLN A 106 -2.05 -6.33 -20.84
N LYS A 107 -1.51 -5.74 -19.76
CA LYS A 107 -0.24 -6.23 -19.17
C LYS A 107 -0.40 -7.38 -18.18
N TYR A 108 -1.47 -7.41 -17.42
CA TYR A 108 -1.64 -8.31 -16.28
C TYR A 108 -2.88 -9.19 -16.38
N GLY A 109 -3.83 -8.84 -17.24
CA GLY A 109 -5.11 -9.53 -17.39
C GLY A 109 -6.26 -8.87 -16.63
N ALA A 110 -7.48 -9.19 -17.05
CA ALA A 110 -8.71 -8.57 -16.52
C ALA A 110 -8.93 -8.82 -15.03
N ASN A 111 -8.42 -9.91 -14.49
CA ASN A 111 -8.56 -10.28 -13.08
C ASN A 111 -7.79 -9.34 -12.12
N TYR A 112 -6.84 -8.56 -12.64
CA TYR A 112 -6.05 -7.61 -11.86
C TYR A 112 -6.66 -6.22 -11.82
N TYR A 113 -7.73 -5.97 -12.57
CA TYR A 113 -8.44 -4.70 -12.55
C TYR A 113 -9.71 -4.80 -11.69
N GLU A 114 -9.83 -3.90 -10.72
CA GLU A 114 -11.05 -3.70 -9.94
C GLU A 114 -11.45 -2.23 -10.01
N ASN A 115 -12.71 -1.96 -10.36
CA ASN A 115 -13.23 -0.61 -10.38
C ASN A 115 -13.54 -0.13 -8.95
N ARG A 116 -12.59 0.58 -8.34
CA ARG A 116 -12.71 1.10 -6.98
C ARG A 116 -12.82 2.62 -6.97
N TYR A 117 -13.73 3.11 -6.17
CA TYR A 117 -13.86 4.53 -5.85
C TYR A 117 -13.26 4.76 -4.46
N TYR A 118 -12.17 5.50 -4.38
CA TYR A 118 -11.46 5.82 -3.13
C TYR A 118 -12.01 7.09 -2.48
N TYR A 119 -13.33 7.29 -2.52
CA TYR A 119 -13.96 8.40 -1.82
C TYR A 119 -14.25 8.00 -0.37
N LYS A 120 -13.78 8.79 0.57
CA LYS A 120 -14.50 8.88 1.84
C LYS A 120 -15.79 9.64 1.52
N ARG A 121 -16.90 8.95 1.50
CA ARG A 121 -18.22 9.58 1.58
C ARG A 121 -18.27 10.23 2.96
N ASN A 122 -18.04 11.54 3.02
CA ASN A 122 -18.29 12.30 4.24
C ASN A 122 -19.81 12.32 4.43
N GLU A 123 -20.32 11.42 5.23
CA GLU A 123 -21.73 11.39 5.68
C GLU A 123 -22.06 12.52 6.68
N SER A 124 -21.21 13.52 6.85
CA SER A 124 -21.38 14.56 7.88
C SER A 124 -21.39 16.01 7.41
N TYR A 125 -21.82 16.30 6.18
CA TYR A 125 -22.17 17.68 5.84
C TYR A 125 -23.61 17.79 5.33
N GLY A 126 -24.55 17.29 6.16
CA GLY A 126 -25.96 17.64 6.12
C GLY A 126 -26.30 18.59 7.25
N ARG A 127 -25.68 19.75 7.33
CA ARG A 127 -26.21 20.90 8.08
C ARG A 127 -26.05 22.15 7.23
N SER A 128 -27.16 22.50 6.58
CA SER A 128 -27.40 23.82 6.01
C SER A 128 -27.04 24.90 7.03
N TRP A 129 -26.21 25.83 6.61
CA TRP A 129 -26.17 27.13 7.24
C TRP A 129 -27.20 27.98 6.50
N CYS A 130 -28.34 28.25 7.18
CA CYS A 130 -29.17 29.42 6.88
C CYS A 130 -28.45 30.67 7.37
#